data_23f9decd963c697191997cac01c82d2e
#
_entry.id   23f9decd963c697191997cac01c82d2e
#
_cell.length_a   1.000
_cell.length_b   1.000
_cell.length_c   1.000
_cell.angle_alpha   90.00
_cell.angle_beta   90.00
_cell.angle_gamma   90.00
#
_symmetry.space_group_name_H-M   'P 1'
#
loop_
_entity.id
_entity.type
_entity.pdbx_description
1 polymer ?
#
loop_
_entity_poly.entity_id
_entity_poly.type
_entity_poly.pdbx_seq_one_letter_code
_entity_poly.pdbx_strand_id
1 'polypeptide(L)' 'MKDVLFKHRSIRKFRAAAIPAEVLRECLEAATRASTCGNMQLYSLVVTRDRALRERLAPCHFNQPMVCEAPCV' A
#
# COMPACT_ATOMS: atom_id res chain seq x y z
N MET A 1 12.34 -7.65 16.40
CA MET A 1 11.33 -8.44 15.64
C MET A 1 10.01 -8.59 16.39
N LYS A 2 10.03 -9.04 17.65
CA LYS A 2 8.78 -9.17 18.44
C LYS A 2 8.00 -7.86 18.55
N ASP A 3 8.69 -6.73 18.74
CA ASP A 3 8.03 -5.42 18.86
C ASP A 3 7.19 -5.07 17.64
N VAL A 4 7.69 -5.39 16.46
CA VAL A 4 6.99 -5.11 15.20
C VAL A 4 5.68 -5.90 15.15
N LEU A 5 5.73 -7.17 15.53
CA LEU A 5 4.55 -8.04 15.53
C LEU A 5 3.51 -7.57 16.56
N PHE A 6 3.97 -7.21 17.76
CA PHE A 6 3.06 -6.76 18.82
C PHE A 6 2.48 -5.37 18.55
N LYS A 7 3.19 -4.54 17.81
CA LYS A 7 2.72 -3.20 17.45
C LYS A 7 1.86 -3.18 16.20
N HIS A 8 1.68 -4.32 15.56
CA HIS A 8 0.86 -4.42 14.36
C HIS A 8 -0.55 -3.92 14.62
N ARG A 9 -1.06 -3.10 13.69
CA ARG A 9 -2.44 -2.60 13.70
C ARG A 9 -2.95 -2.54 12.27
N SER A 10 -4.16 -3.02 12.08
CA SER A 10 -4.86 -2.86 10.80
C SER A 10 -5.63 -1.55 10.83
N ILE A 11 -5.27 -0.62 9.97
CA ILE A 11 -5.89 0.70 9.90
C ILE A 11 -6.70 0.77 8.62
N ARG A 12 -7.98 1.15 8.74
CA ARG A 12 -8.91 1.23 7.61
C ARG A 12 -9.47 2.63 7.37
N LYS A 13 -9.06 3.60 8.18
CA LYS A 13 -9.39 5.01 7.99
C LYS A 13 -8.10 5.81 7.86
N PHE A 14 -8.05 6.68 6.88
CA PHE A 14 -6.84 7.42 6.55
C PHE A 14 -7.10 8.91 6.51
N ARG A 15 -6.06 9.70 6.82
CA ARG A 15 -6.13 11.15 6.69
C ARG A 15 -6.12 11.54 5.22
N ALA A 16 -6.76 12.68 4.92
CA ALA A 16 -6.77 13.22 3.55
C ALA A 16 -5.47 13.99 3.25
N ALA A 17 -4.34 13.37 3.52
CA ALA A 17 -3.03 13.97 3.30
C ALA A 17 -2.24 13.11 2.32
N ALA A 18 -1.62 13.77 1.33
CA ALA A 18 -0.78 13.05 0.38
C ALA A 18 0.48 12.52 1.07
N ILE A 19 0.93 11.35 0.64
CA ILE A 19 2.18 10.78 1.13
C ILE A 19 3.33 11.47 0.39
N PRO A 20 4.34 12.00 1.12
CA PRO A 20 5.52 12.54 0.46
C PRO A 20 6.17 11.49 -0.44
N ALA A 21 6.65 11.92 -1.61
CA ALA A 21 7.24 11.01 -2.58
C ALA A 21 8.43 10.23 -2.00
N GLU A 22 9.21 10.87 -1.15
CA GLU A 22 10.37 10.23 -0.51
C GLU A 22 9.96 9.09 0.41
N VAL A 23 8.91 9.30 1.22
CA VAL A 23 8.39 8.28 2.15
C VAL A 23 7.84 7.10 1.36
N LEU A 24 7.07 7.38 0.31
CA LEU A 24 6.52 6.34 -0.54
C LEU A 24 7.63 5.52 -1.19
N ARG A 25 8.67 6.19 -1.67
CA ARG A 25 9.82 5.53 -2.29
C ARG A 25 10.53 4.60 -1.32
N GLU A 26 10.74 5.05 -0.07
CA GLU A 26 11.35 4.22 0.96
C GLU A 26 10.53 2.98 1.28
N CYS A 27 9.21 3.13 1.36
CA CYS A 27 8.31 2.00 1.61
C CYS A 27 8.35 0.99 0.47
N LEU A 28 8.33 1.46 -0.77
CA LEU A 28 8.39 0.59 -1.95
C LEU A 28 9.74 -0.14 -2.02
N GLU A 29 10.81 0.54 -1.72
CA GLU A 29 12.13 -0.05 -1.68
C GLU A 29 12.22 -1.14 -0.61
N ALA A 30 11.68 -0.88 0.58
CA ALA A 30 11.61 -1.87 1.65
C ALA A 30 10.78 -3.09 1.23
N ALA A 31 9.69 -2.88 0.52
CA ALA A 31 8.84 -3.97 0.04
C ALA A 31 9.59 -4.90 -0.93
N THR A 32 10.50 -4.37 -1.72
CA THR A 32 11.28 -5.18 -2.66
C THR A 32 12.29 -6.10 -1.98
N ARG A 33 12.52 -5.89 -0.68
CA ARG A 33 13.43 -6.73 0.11
C ARG A 33 12.74 -7.96 0.69
N ALA A 34 11.45 -8.09 0.52
CA ALA A 34 10.73 -9.26 0.98
C ALA A 34 11.21 -10.51 0.26
N SER A 35 11.18 -11.64 0.97
CA SER A 35 11.63 -12.91 0.41
C SER A 35 10.74 -13.36 -0.73
N THR A 36 11.36 -13.84 -1.81
CA THR A 36 10.68 -14.45 -2.94
C THR A 36 11.30 -15.79 -3.26
N CYS A 37 10.58 -16.64 -3.96
CA CYS A 37 11.09 -17.96 -4.33
C CYS A 37 12.35 -17.80 -5.22
N GLY A 38 13.48 -18.31 -4.73
CA GLY A 38 14.76 -18.19 -5.43
C GLY A 38 15.19 -16.75 -5.71
N ASN A 39 14.66 -15.79 -4.98
CA ASN A 39 14.91 -14.36 -5.17
C ASN A 39 14.56 -13.89 -6.59
N MET A 40 13.57 -14.52 -7.20
CA MET A 40 13.19 -14.22 -8.59
C MET A 40 12.39 -12.92 -8.71
N GLN A 41 11.74 -12.48 -7.62
CA GLN A 41 10.98 -11.22 -7.56
C GLN A 41 9.95 -11.12 -8.70
N LEU A 42 9.14 -12.17 -8.85
CA LEU A 42 8.14 -12.28 -9.93
C LEU A 42 6.90 -11.45 -9.62
N TYR A 43 7.05 -10.13 -9.54
CA TYR A 43 5.93 -9.22 -9.29
C TYR A 43 6.21 -7.86 -9.92
N SER A 44 5.16 -7.08 -10.03
CA SER A 44 5.24 -5.67 -10.41
C SER A 44 4.48 -4.84 -9.40
N LEU A 45 4.93 -3.62 -9.15
CA LEU A 45 4.24 -2.70 -8.25
C LEU A 45 3.60 -1.60 -9.08
N VAL A 46 2.31 -1.39 -8.87
CA VAL A 46 1.56 -0.32 -9.50
C VAL A 46 1.04 0.59 -8.39
N VAL A 47 1.51 1.83 -8.38
CA VAL A 47 1.11 2.82 -7.38
C VAL A 47 0.06 3.74 -7.98
N THR A 48 -1.12 3.73 -7.40
CA THR A 48 -2.25 4.52 -7.89
C THR A 48 -2.54 5.67 -6.93
N ARG A 49 -2.32 6.91 -7.39
CA ARG A 49 -2.59 8.12 -6.60
C ARG A 49 -3.85 8.84 -7.05
N ASP A 50 -4.23 8.69 -8.30
CA ASP A 50 -5.41 9.35 -8.85
C ASP A 50 -6.68 8.82 -8.18
N ARG A 51 -7.49 9.71 -7.62
CA ARG A 51 -8.72 9.35 -6.93
C ARG A 51 -9.71 8.62 -7.85
N ALA A 52 -9.83 9.06 -9.09
CA ALA A 52 -10.73 8.42 -10.04
C ALA A 52 -10.33 6.96 -10.29
N LEU A 53 -9.04 6.70 -10.41
CA LEU A 53 -8.54 5.34 -10.58
C LEU A 53 -8.73 4.50 -9.32
N ARG A 54 -8.55 5.10 -8.15
CA ARG A 54 -8.79 4.41 -6.88
C ARG A 54 -10.26 4.01 -6.75
N GLU A 55 -11.17 4.89 -7.13
CA GLU A 55 -12.60 4.58 -7.13
C GLU A 55 -12.93 3.42 -8.09
N ARG A 56 -12.25 3.35 -9.21
CA ARG A 56 -12.42 2.24 -10.16
C ARG A 56 -11.86 0.92 -9.64
N LEU A 57 -10.90 0.96 -8.73
CA LEU A 57 -10.33 -0.23 -8.11
C LEU A 57 -11.19 -0.76 -6.97
N ALA A 58 -12.03 0.08 -6.37
CA ALA A 58 -12.83 -0.30 -5.21
C ALA A 58 -13.68 -1.58 -5.42
N PRO A 59 -14.33 -1.79 -6.58
CA PRO A 59 -15.09 -3.02 -6.82
C PRO A 59 -14.24 -4.29 -6.73
N CYS A 60 -12.95 -4.21 -7.01
CA CYS A 60 -12.03 -5.35 -6.90
C CYS A 60 -11.78 -5.75 -5.45
N HIS A 61 -12.07 -4.85 -4.51
CA HIS A 61 -11.91 -5.05 -3.07
C HIS A 61 -13.25 -4.97 -2.32
N PHE A 62 -14.30 -5.49 -2.92
CA PHE A 62 -15.63 -5.53 -2.31
C PHE A 62 -16.17 -4.14 -1.97
N ASN A 63 -15.80 -3.13 -2.76
CA ASN A 63 -16.21 -1.73 -2.57
C ASN A 63 -15.87 -1.17 -1.18
N GLN A 64 -14.75 -1.58 -0.60
CA GLN A 64 -14.37 -1.08 0.71
C GLN A 64 -13.92 0.38 0.61
N PRO A 65 -14.44 1.26 1.48
CA PRO A 65 -14.14 2.69 1.42
C PRO A 65 -12.65 3.03 1.53
N MET A 66 -11.89 2.20 2.23
CA MET A 66 -10.47 2.45 2.44
C MET A 66 -9.67 2.52 1.14
N VAL A 67 -10.13 1.86 0.08
CA VAL A 67 -9.45 1.91 -1.23
C VAL A 67 -9.53 3.30 -1.84
N CYS A 68 -10.68 3.97 -1.65
CA CYS A 68 -10.87 5.33 -2.15
C CYS A 68 -10.26 6.39 -1.23
N GLU A 69 -10.29 6.14 0.07
CA GLU A 69 -9.85 7.11 1.09
C GLU A 69 -8.34 7.16 1.26
N ALA A 70 -7.65 6.05 1.03
CA ALA A 70 -6.20 6.03 1.14
C ALA A 70 -5.57 7.00 0.12
N PRO A 71 -4.49 7.73 0.50
CA PRO A 71 -3.86 8.68 -0.42
C PRO A 71 -3.24 8.02 -1.64
N CYS A 72 -2.91 6.75 -1.57
CA CYS A 72 -2.48 5.96 -2.72
C CYS A 72 -2.77 4.47 -2.47
N VAL A 73 -2.85 3.76 -3.52
CA VAL A 73 -3.08 2.31 -3.50
C VAL A 73 -2.11 1.62 -4.41
#